data_d6421612411937dda95658700b8dd750
#
_entry.id   d6421612411937dda95658700b8dd750
#
_cell.length_a   1.000
_cell.length_b   1.000
_cell.length_c   1.000
_cell.angle_alpha   90.00
_cell.angle_beta   90.00
_cell.angle_gamma   90.00
#
_symmetry.space_group_name_H-M   'P 1'
#
loop_
_entity.id
_entity.type
_entity.pdbx_description
1 polymer ?
#
loop_
_entity_poly.entity_id
_entity_poly.type
_entity_poly.pdbx_seq_one_letter_code
_entity_poly.pdbx_strand_id
1 'polypeptide(L)'
;MTRRKFLQVWQVATGMIVTIISAPAIYFWRTDRSGAIEIDDRWIDAGRVSDLPIDQWRKEMLLFQRKDRWASFERKELIYIYRNDQGITVFSAICPHAACLIRKNVEGFGCPCHKSSFASDGNVLTGPSPRSLDRLDTKVQDGRLYVKYEKFRSGTNAKEAIG
;
A
#
# COMPACT_ATOMS: atom_id res chain seq x y z
N MET A 1 58.87 -22.13 -26.63
CA MET A 1 57.67 -22.41 -25.85
C MET A 1 57.06 -23.69 -26.37
N THR A 2 56.92 -24.75 -25.56
CA THR A 2 56.35 -26.02 -26.03
C THR A 2 54.85 -25.93 -26.16
N ARG A 3 54.25 -26.60 -27.14
CA ARG A 3 52.81 -26.64 -27.41
C ARG A 3 51.96 -26.88 -26.15
N ARG A 4 52.48 -27.71 -25.25
CA ARG A 4 51.86 -28.06 -23.98
C ARG A 4 51.76 -26.86 -22.98
N LYS A 5 52.83 -26.06 -22.91
CA LYS A 5 52.83 -24.83 -22.08
C LYS A 5 51.90 -23.74 -22.61
N PHE A 6 51.80 -23.63 -23.94
CA PHE A 6 50.88 -22.69 -24.58
C PHE A 6 49.43 -23.04 -24.28
N LEU A 7 49.04 -24.30 -24.40
CA LEU A 7 47.68 -24.76 -24.06
C LEU A 7 47.33 -24.57 -22.60
N GLN A 8 48.27 -24.80 -21.69
CA GLN A 8 48.05 -24.59 -20.26
C GLN A 8 47.84 -23.11 -19.91
N VAL A 9 48.65 -22.23 -20.48
CA VAL A 9 48.48 -20.77 -20.28
C VAL A 9 47.15 -20.28 -20.89
N TRP A 10 46.76 -20.82 -22.03
CA TRP A 10 45.47 -20.48 -22.67
C TRP A 10 44.27 -20.95 -21.82
N GLN A 11 44.30 -22.13 -21.25
CA GLN A 11 43.25 -22.66 -20.35
C GLN A 11 43.11 -21.83 -19.09
N VAL A 12 44.21 -21.38 -18.47
CA VAL A 12 44.21 -20.56 -17.27
C VAL A 12 43.67 -19.15 -17.60
N ALA A 13 44.10 -18.58 -18.75
CA ALA A 13 43.61 -17.25 -19.16
C ALA A 13 42.12 -17.24 -19.50
N THR A 14 41.60 -18.25 -20.21
CA THR A 14 40.17 -18.37 -20.49
C THR A 14 39.34 -18.63 -19.22
N GLY A 15 39.85 -19.46 -18.29
CA GLY A 15 39.22 -19.68 -17.01
C GLY A 15 39.11 -18.39 -16.16
N MET A 16 40.18 -17.58 -16.10
CA MET A 16 40.15 -16.28 -15.42
C MET A 16 39.17 -15.29 -16.04
N ILE A 17 39.10 -15.20 -17.36
CA ILE A 17 38.19 -14.29 -18.07
C ILE A 17 36.73 -14.68 -17.77
N VAL A 18 36.40 -15.96 -17.80
CA VAL A 18 35.05 -16.44 -17.49
C VAL A 18 34.67 -16.10 -16.05
N THR A 19 35.55 -16.28 -15.08
CA THR A 19 35.28 -15.94 -13.66
C THR A 19 35.12 -14.44 -13.44
N ILE A 20 35.92 -13.60 -14.12
CA ILE A 20 35.82 -12.13 -13.98
C ILE A 20 34.50 -11.60 -14.57
N ILE A 21 33.99 -12.21 -15.64
CA ILE A 21 32.73 -11.79 -16.25
C ILE A 21 31.51 -12.39 -15.52
N SER A 22 31.58 -13.62 -15.08
CA SER A 22 30.45 -14.31 -14.46
C SER A 22 30.22 -13.91 -12.99
N ALA A 23 31.26 -13.58 -12.24
CA ALA A 23 31.13 -13.20 -10.85
C ALA A 23 30.28 -11.93 -10.63
N PRO A 24 30.49 -10.82 -11.34
CA PRO A 24 29.62 -9.64 -11.21
C PRO A 24 28.20 -9.90 -11.72
N ALA A 25 28.02 -10.72 -12.76
CA ALA A 25 26.69 -11.07 -13.25
C ALA A 25 25.91 -11.92 -12.24
N ILE A 26 26.58 -12.89 -11.61
CA ILE A 26 25.98 -13.71 -10.54
C ILE A 26 25.70 -12.86 -9.30
N TYR A 27 26.61 -11.94 -8.96
CA TYR A 27 26.41 -11.02 -7.84
C TYR A 27 25.23 -10.08 -8.11
N PHE A 28 25.16 -9.49 -9.29
CA PHE A 28 24.05 -8.62 -9.71
C PHE A 28 22.72 -9.38 -9.73
N TRP A 29 22.69 -10.59 -10.25
CA TRP A 29 21.49 -11.42 -10.31
C TRP A 29 21.04 -11.90 -8.91
N ARG A 30 21.98 -12.09 -7.98
CA ARG A 30 21.68 -12.45 -6.59
C ARG A 30 21.24 -11.26 -5.75
N THR A 31 21.81 -10.07 -6.00
CA THR A 31 21.37 -8.83 -5.34
C THR A 31 20.03 -8.34 -5.86
N ASP A 32 19.73 -8.54 -7.14
CA ASP A 32 18.41 -8.19 -7.70
C ASP A 32 17.29 -9.10 -7.16
N ARG A 33 17.60 -10.34 -6.79
CA ARG A 33 16.64 -11.22 -6.09
C ARG A 33 16.44 -10.89 -4.61
N SER A 34 17.43 -10.32 -3.96
CA SER A 34 17.29 -9.84 -2.58
C SER A 34 16.55 -8.50 -2.49
N GLY A 35 16.36 -7.83 -3.63
CA GLY A 35 15.47 -6.69 -3.79
C GLY A 35 14.05 -7.08 -4.17
N ALA A 36 13.63 -8.33 -4.01
CA ALA A 36 12.23 -8.65 -3.89
C ALA A 36 11.70 -7.80 -2.75
N ILE A 37 11.02 -6.71 -3.11
CA ILE A 37 10.26 -5.90 -2.20
C ILE A 37 9.36 -6.88 -1.48
N GLU A 38 9.73 -7.22 -0.28
CA GLU A 38 8.80 -7.66 0.71
C GLU A 38 7.77 -6.52 0.77
N ILE A 39 6.68 -6.70 0.05
CA ILE A 39 5.49 -5.87 0.12
C ILE A 39 4.86 -6.30 1.43
N ASP A 40 5.62 -6.06 2.47
CA ASP A 40 5.16 -6.34 3.77
C ASP A 40 4.33 -5.15 4.24
N ASP A 41 3.17 -5.53 4.63
CA ASP A 41 2.38 -4.96 5.69
C ASP A 41 2.48 -3.45 5.77
N ARG A 42 1.76 -2.81 4.88
CA ARG A 42 1.59 -1.35 4.88
C ARG A 42 0.76 -0.89 6.07
N TRP A 43 1.18 -1.33 7.27
CA TRP A 43 0.62 -0.88 8.51
C TRP A 43 1.15 0.51 8.83
N ILE A 44 0.30 1.51 8.63
CA ILE A 44 0.62 2.91 8.84
C ILE A 44 0.09 3.32 10.20
N ASP A 45 0.91 3.96 10.99
CA ASP A 45 0.52 4.51 12.28
C ASP A 45 -0.47 5.66 12.09
N ALA A 46 -1.68 5.49 12.60
CA ALA A 46 -2.76 6.47 12.58
C ALA A 46 -2.94 7.19 13.93
N GLY A 47 -1.98 7.06 14.84
CA GLY A 47 -1.98 7.75 16.13
C GLY A 47 -2.44 6.89 17.31
N ARG A 48 -2.57 7.55 18.47
CA ARG A 48 -2.99 6.87 19.69
C ARG A 48 -4.50 6.64 19.71
N VAL A 49 -4.92 5.47 20.16
CA VAL A 49 -6.34 5.14 20.34
C VAL A 49 -7.00 6.06 21.36
N SER A 50 -6.27 6.48 22.41
CA SER A 50 -6.79 7.42 23.43
C SER A 50 -7.22 8.77 22.86
N ASP A 51 -6.57 9.22 21.78
CA ASP A 51 -6.80 10.53 21.17
C ASP A 51 -7.99 10.53 20.19
N LEU A 52 -8.54 9.33 19.90
CA LEU A 52 -9.71 9.19 19.05
C LEU A 52 -10.99 9.47 19.86
N PRO A 53 -11.87 10.34 19.36
CA PRO A 53 -13.16 10.58 19.97
C PRO A 53 -14.02 9.30 19.96
N ILE A 54 -14.83 9.11 21.00
CA ILE A 54 -15.78 7.99 21.08
C ILE A 54 -17.07 8.41 20.38
N ASP A 55 -17.66 7.49 19.62
CA ASP A 55 -18.93 7.66 18.88
C ASP A 55 -18.95 8.83 17.89
N GLN A 56 -17.78 9.21 17.40
CA GLN A 56 -17.63 10.26 16.41
C GLN A 56 -16.65 9.86 15.30
N TRP A 57 -16.97 10.27 14.08
CA TRP A 57 -16.07 10.12 12.95
C TRP A 57 -14.98 11.18 12.99
N ARG A 58 -13.73 10.74 12.96
CA ARG A 58 -12.56 11.59 12.79
C ARG A 58 -11.99 11.43 11.40
N LYS A 59 -11.76 12.54 10.72
CA LYS A 59 -11.00 12.60 9.48
C LYS A 59 -9.53 12.68 9.82
N GLU A 60 -8.72 11.78 9.25
CA GLU A 60 -7.28 11.73 9.50
C GLU A 60 -6.52 11.63 8.18
N MET A 61 -5.30 12.17 8.15
CA MET A 61 -4.39 12.06 7.02
C MET A 61 -3.25 11.12 7.34
N LEU A 62 -3.20 10.01 6.65
CA LEU A 62 -2.06 9.09 6.72
C LEU A 62 -0.91 9.64 5.89
N LEU A 63 0.26 9.73 6.52
CA LEU A 63 1.52 10.11 5.88
C LEU A 63 2.44 8.91 5.89
N PHE A 64 2.87 8.46 4.72
CA PHE A 64 3.78 7.33 4.62
C PHE A 64 4.66 7.43 3.38
N GLN A 65 5.79 6.73 3.43
CA GLN A 65 6.71 6.65 2.31
C GLN A 65 6.46 5.38 1.52
N ARG A 66 6.19 5.53 0.23
CA ARG A 66 6.14 4.41 -0.70
C ARG A 66 7.47 4.34 -1.45
N LYS A 67 8.12 3.19 -1.36
CA LYS A 67 9.29 2.88 -2.16
C LYS A 67 8.85 2.20 -3.45
N ASP A 68 9.28 2.74 -4.58
CA ASP A 68 9.13 2.13 -5.88
C ASP A 68 10.53 1.93 -6.46
N ARG A 69 11.01 0.69 -6.41
CA ARG A 69 12.36 0.26 -6.82
C ARG A 69 13.49 1.17 -6.30
N TRP A 70 13.76 2.27 -7.00
CA TRP A 70 14.85 3.24 -6.69
C TRP A 70 14.37 4.59 -6.20
N ALA A 71 13.07 4.84 -6.15
CA ALA A 71 12.52 6.11 -5.71
C ALA A 71 11.63 5.95 -4.48
N SER A 72 11.71 6.91 -3.56
CA SER A 72 10.83 6.99 -2.39
C SER A 72 9.94 8.21 -2.53
N PHE A 73 8.63 8.01 -2.45
CA PHE A 73 7.63 9.08 -2.58
C PHE A 73 6.83 9.20 -1.29
N GLU A 74 6.70 10.41 -0.78
CA GLU A 74 5.75 10.70 0.28
C GLU A 74 4.31 10.59 -0.27
N ARG A 75 3.49 9.83 0.42
CA ARG A 75 2.06 9.68 0.12
C ARG A 75 1.25 10.27 1.25
N LYS A 76 0.16 10.94 0.85
CA LYS A 76 -0.84 11.55 1.73
C LYS A 76 -2.19 11.00 1.35
N GLU A 77 -2.77 10.23 2.26
CA GLU A 77 -4.05 9.59 1.98
C GLU A 77 -5.03 9.89 3.10
N LEU A 78 -6.26 10.22 2.75
CA LEU A 78 -7.30 10.56 3.72
C LEU A 78 -8.10 9.32 4.08
N ILE A 79 -8.40 9.23 5.38
CA ILE A 79 -9.25 8.18 5.94
C ILE A 79 -10.27 8.80 6.91
N TYR A 80 -11.31 8.03 7.19
CA TYR A 80 -12.26 8.31 8.27
C TYR A 80 -12.17 7.20 9.30
N ILE A 81 -11.97 7.58 10.57
CA ILE A 81 -11.85 6.67 11.70
C ILE A 81 -13.07 6.87 12.61
N TYR A 82 -13.72 5.79 13.00
CA TYR A 82 -14.76 5.74 14.00
C TYR A 82 -14.38 4.77 15.09
N ARG A 83 -14.57 5.18 16.34
CA ARG A 83 -14.32 4.36 17.51
C ARG A 83 -15.58 4.31 18.38
N ASN A 84 -15.96 3.10 18.80
CA ASN A 84 -17.00 2.87 19.80
C ASN A 84 -16.62 1.69 20.69
N ASP A 85 -17.53 1.25 21.55
CA ASP A 85 -17.32 0.11 22.45
C ASP A 85 -17.16 -1.23 21.73
N GLN A 86 -17.62 -1.33 20.48
CA GLN A 86 -17.48 -2.53 19.65
C GLN A 86 -16.14 -2.60 18.91
N GLY A 87 -15.39 -1.49 18.85
CA GLY A 87 -14.09 -1.44 18.20
C GLY A 87 -13.84 -0.21 17.33
N ILE A 88 -12.94 -0.37 16.39
CA ILE A 88 -12.52 0.71 15.48
C ILE A 88 -12.87 0.33 14.06
N THR A 89 -13.53 1.23 13.36
CA THR A 89 -13.82 1.13 11.92
C THR A 89 -13.08 2.22 11.18
N VAL A 90 -12.43 1.86 10.08
CA VAL A 90 -11.72 2.81 9.22
C VAL A 90 -12.19 2.66 7.78
N PHE A 91 -12.58 3.78 7.17
CA PHE A 91 -12.91 3.85 5.75
C PHE A 91 -11.86 4.66 4.98
N SER A 92 -11.54 4.20 3.78
CA SER A 92 -10.88 5.05 2.79
C SER A 92 -11.77 6.25 2.46
N ALA A 93 -11.19 7.45 2.36
CA ALA A 93 -11.93 8.62 1.92
C ALA A 93 -12.11 8.68 0.39
N ILE A 94 -11.82 7.59 -0.31
CA ILE A 94 -11.94 7.48 -1.77
C ILE A 94 -13.32 6.90 -2.13
N CYS A 95 -14.04 7.58 -3.01
CA CYS A 95 -15.32 7.10 -3.52
C CYS A 95 -15.12 5.91 -4.47
N PRO A 96 -15.80 4.78 -4.25
CA PRO A 96 -15.67 3.59 -5.10
C PRO A 96 -16.16 3.78 -6.54
N HIS A 97 -16.86 4.86 -6.86
CA HIS A 97 -17.31 5.17 -8.23
C HIS A 97 -16.16 5.64 -9.13
N ALA A 98 -15.57 6.79 -8.83
CA ALA A 98 -14.58 7.44 -9.70
C ALA A 98 -13.43 8.09 -8.91
N ALA A 99 -13.08 7.51 -7.77
CA ALA A 99 -11.95 7.91 -6.93
C ALA A 99 -11.97 9.36 -6.40
N CYS A 100 -13.12 10.04 -6.39
CA CYS A 100 -13.27 11.34 -5.75
C CYS A 100 -13.19 11.22 -4.23
N LEU A 101 -12.76 12.29 -3.56
CA LEU A 101 -12.78 12.34 -2.09
C LEU A 101 -14.22 12.52 -1.57
N ILE A 102 -14.62 11.62 -0.68
CA ILE A 102 -15.90 11.74 0.04
C ILE A 102 -15.81 12.75 1.18
N ARG A 103 -16.96 13.25 1.60
CA ARG A 103 -17.10 14.15 2.75
C ARG A 103 -18.08 13.59 3.74
N LYS A 104 -17.78 13.69 5.04
CA LYS A 104 -18.73 13.40 6.11
C LYS A 104 -19.83 14.46 6.13
N ASN A 105 -21.08 14.04 6.25
CA ASN A 105 -22.25 14.89 6.49
C ASN A 105 -23.03 14.35 7.72
N VAL A 106 -24.18 14.93 7.99
CA VAL A 106 -25.01 14.56 9.16
C VAL A 106 -25.50 13.11 9.06
N GLU A 107 -25.92 12.68 7.87
CA GLU A 107 -26.53 11.35 7.63
C GLU A 107 -25.50 10.24 7.43
N GLY A 108 -24.26 10.60 7.04
CA GLY A 108 -23.24 9.62 6.69
C GLY A 108 -22.11 10.26 5.89
N PHE A 109 -21.97 9.84 4.63
CA PHE A 109 -20.93 10.36 3.73
C PHE A 109 -21.53 10.70 2.37
N GLY A 110 -20.96 11.70 1.72
CA GLY A 110 -21.36 12.14 0.38
C GLY A 110 -20.17 12.32 -0.54
N CYS A 111 -20.33 11.94 -1.79
CA CYS A 111 -19.38 12.21 -2.87
C CYS A 111 -19.81 13.44 -3.67
N PRO A 112 -18.99 14.50 -3.71
CA PRO A 112 -19.40 15.75 -4.39
C PRO A 112 -19.40 15.63 -5.92
N CYS A 113 -18.65 14.68 -6.49
CA CYS A 113 -18.49 14.59 -7.94
C CYS A 113 -19.77 14.12 -8.65
N HIS A 114 -20.36 13.00 -8.19
CA HIS A 114 -21.52 12.39 -8.86
C HIS A 114 -22.65 12.06 -7.88
N LYS A 115 -22.68 12.74 -6.72
CA LYS A 115 -23.75 12.66 -5.73
C LYS A 115 -24.04 11.26 -5.16
N SER A 116 -23.05 10.36 -5.16
CA SER A 116 -23.20 9.12 -4.37
C SER A 116 -23.28 9.46 -2.89
N SER A 117 -24.23 8.86 -2.18
CA SER A 117 -24.36 8.99 -0.73
C SER A 117 -24.23 7.62 -0.05
N PHE A 118 -23.70 7.65 1.16
CA PHE A 118 -23.44 6.46 1.95
C PHE A 118 -23.91 6.69 3.39
N ALA A 119 -24.45 5.67 3.99
CA ALA A 119 -24.81 5.67 5.40
C ALA A 119 -23.57 5.80 6.32
N SER A 120 -23.79 6.02 7.60
CA SER A 120 -22.69 6.10 8.57
C SER A 120 -21.88 4.81 8.71
N ASP A 121 -22.45 3.66 8.39
CA ASP A 121 -21.79 2.36 8.36
C ASP A 121 -21.05 2.09 7.03
N GLY A 122 -21.06 3.04 6.10
CA GLY A 122 -20.42 2.99 4.80
C GLY A 122 -21.26 2.36 3.69
N ASN A 123 -22.46 1.86 3.99
CA ASN A 123 -23.33 1.27 2.97
C ASN A 123 -23.81 2.33 1.96
N VAL A 124 -23.81 1.98 0.67
CA VAL A 124 -24.30 2.88 -0.39
C VAL A 124 -25.81 3.07 -0.23
N LEU A 125 -26.26 4.34 -0.23
CA LEU A 125 -27.68 4.70 -0.18
C LEU A 125 -28.20 5.08 -1.56
N THR A 126 -27.48 5.98 -2.24
CA THR A 126 -27.89 6.48 -3.57
C THR A 126 -26.67 6.82 -4.44
N GLY A 127 -26.93 6.99 -5.72
CA GLY A 127 -25.94 7.44 -6.71
C GLY A 127 -25.23 6.32 -7.44
N PRO A 128 -24.25 6.67 -8.29
CA PRO A 128 -23.62 5.72 -9.20
C PRO A 128 -22.51 4.87 -8.57
N SER A 129 -22.29 4.95 -7.24
CA SER A 129 -21.27 4.09 -6.62
C SER A 129 -21.67 2.62 -6.74
N PRO A 130 -20.81 1.76 -7.31
CA PRO A 130 -21.15 0.34 -7.52
C PRO A 130 -21.10 -0.49 -6.25
N ARG A 131 -20.47 0.03 -5.17
CA ARG A 131 -20.35 -0.65 -3.87
C ARG A 131 -20.27 0.35 -2.72
N SER A 132 -20.39 -0.16 -1.51
CA SER A 132 -20.18 0.57 -0.25
C SER A 132 -18.76 1.10 -0.11
N LEU A 133 -18.50 1.98 0.87
CA LEU A 133 -17.18 2.51 1.13
C LEU A 133 -16.17 1.41 1.45
N ASP A 134 -14.97 1.57 0.96
CA ASP A 134 -13.90 0.59 1.19
C ASP A 134 -13.38 0.68 2.63
N ARG A 135 -13.69 -0.35 3.42
CA ARG A 135 -13.17 -0.50 4.78
C ARG A 135 -11.72 -0.98 4.73
N LEU A 136 -10.86 -0.35 5.53
CA LEU A 136 -9.46 -0.69 5.68
C LEU A 136 -9.25 -1.60 6.88
N ASP A 137 -8.29 -2.52 6.79
CA ASP A 137 -7.89 -3.36 7.89
C ASP A 137 -7.18 -2.54 8.96
N THR A 138 -7.43 -2.90 10.22
CA THR A 138 -6.87 -2.18 11.36
C THR A 138 -6.33 -3.14 12.41
N LYS A 139 -5.29 -2.73 13.11
CA LYS A 139 -4.80 -3.39 14.34
C LYS A 139 -4.46 -2.35 15.39
N VAL A 140 -4.64 -2.72 16.65
CA VAL A 140 -4.16 -1.92 17.78
C VAL A 140 -2.98 -2.64 18.43
N GLN A 141 -1.88 -1.94 18.56
CA GLN A 141 -0.67 -2.43 19.21
C GLN A 141 -0.09 -1.32 20.09
N ASP A 142 0.20 -1.63 21.35
CA ASP A 142 0.77 -0.69 22.33
C ASP A 142 -0.03 0.63 22.46
N GLY A 143 -1.36 0.53 22.39
CA GLY A 143 -2.27 1.67 22.47
C GLY A 143 -2.29 2.58 21.23
N ARG A 144 -1.65 2.16 20.13
CA ARG A 144 -1.65 2.86 18.84
C ARG A 144 -2.48 2.12 17.81
N LEU A 145 -3.16 2.88 16.97
CA LEU A 145 -3.91 2.36 15.83
C LEU A 145 -2.99 2.30 14.62
N TYR A 146 -2.93 1.14 14.01
CA TYR A 146 -2.30 0.93 12.71
C TYR A 146 -3.36 0.59 11.67
N VAL A 147 -3.24 1.20 10.50
CA VAL A 147 -4.14 1.00 9.38
C VAL A 147 -3.36 0.42 8.22
N LYS A 148 -3.84 -0.68 7.66
CA LYS A 148 -3.30 -1.22 6.41
C LYS A 148 -3.95 -0.47 5.25
N TYR A 149 -3.22 0.52 4.71
CA TYR A 149 -3.75 1.31 3.63
C TYR A 149 -3.59 0.60 2.28
N GLU A 150 -4.71 0.36 1.64
CA GLU A 150 -4.79 -0.20 0.30
C GLU A 150 -5.64 0.69 -0.59
N LYS A 151 -5.22 0.85 -1.85
CA LYS A 151 -6.07 1.43 -2.89
C LYS A 151 -6.89 0.34 -3.54
N PHE A 152 -8.15 0.66 -3.82
CA PHE A 152 -9.05 -0.25 -4.49
C PHE A 152 -9.45 0.30 -5.86
N ARG A 153 -9.67 -0.61 -6.81
CA ARG A 153 -10.15 -0.26 -8.14
C ARG A 153 -11.51 0.42 -8.05
N SER A 154 -11.63 1.60 -8.64
CA SER A 154 -12.90 2.33 -8.73
C SER A 154 -13.72 1.86 -9.92
N GLY A 155 -15.05 2.07 -9.88
CA GLY A 155 -15.98 1.71 -10.97
C GLY A 155 -16.33 0.23 -11.05
N THR A 156 -15.96 -0.60 -10.06
CA THR A 156 -16.26 -2.04 -10.01
C THR A 156 -17.05 -2.41 -8.76
N ASN A 157 -17.89 -3.44 -8.85
CA ASN A 157 -18.61 -3.98 -7.70
C ASN A 157 -17.67 -4.73 -6.73
N ALA A 158 -16.60 -5.32 -7.26
CA ALA A 158 -15.62 -6.04 -6.45
C ALA A 158 -14.65 -5.06 -5.78
N LYS A 159 -14.29 -5.36 -4.52
CA LYS A 159 -13.23 -4.67 -3.78
C LYS A 159 -11.89 -5.30 -4.14
N GLU A 160 -11.27 -4.83 -5.21
CA GLU A 160 -9.97 -5.31 -5.69
C GLU A 160 -8.87 -4.33 -5.31
N ALA A 161 -7.90 -4.77 -4.53
CA ALA A 161 -6.73 -3.96 -4.21
C ALA A 161 -5.84 -3.75 -5.46
N ILE A 162 -5.39 -2.52 -5.66
CA ILE A 162 -4.50 -2.12 -6.76
C ILE A 162 -3.22 -1.52 -6.20
N GLY A 163 -2.20 -2.36 -6.03
CA GLY A 163 -0.83 -1.92 -5.75
C GLY A 163 -0.53 -1.38 -4.37
#